data_739ee3b3e93a96ba4a18d5dedd63c91d
#
_entry.id   739ee3b3e93a96ba4a18d5dedd63c91d
#
_cell.length_a   1.000
_cell.length_b   1.000
_cell.length_c   1.000
_cell.angle_alpha   90.00
_cell.angle_beta   90.00
_cell.angle_gamma   90.00
#
_symmetry.space_group_name_H-M   'P 1'
#
loop_
_entity.id
_entity.type
_entity.pdbx_description
1 polymer ?
#
loop_
_entity_poly.entity_id
_entity_poly.type
_entity_poly.pdbx_seq_one_letter_code
_entity_poly.pdbx_strand_id
1 'polypeptide(L)'
;EIESLLLTKKDMINKQLGDLNLQKNFGCTVTRVRRSGIDLSPSPDLALKFGDKLMVVGEKEGLKGVARLLGNNAKKLSDTDFFPIAMGIVLGVLFGKINISFSDSLSFSPGLTGGVLMVALVLSAIGKTGPIIWSMSGPANQLLRQLGLLLFLAEVGTSAGKNLVATFQESGLPVSYTH
;
A
#
# COMPACT_ATOMS: atom_id res chain seq x y z
N GLU A 1 -13.79 25.42 13.19
CA GLU A 1 -12.47 25.35 12.56
C GLU A 1 -12.32 24.04 11.76
N ILE A 2 -11.39 24.01 10.81
CA ILE A 2 -11.06 22.81 10.04
C ILE A 2 -9.61 22.47 10.30
N GLU A 3 -9.35 21.23 10.69
CA GLU A 3 -7.98 20.78 10.96
C GLU A 3 -7.71 19.42 10.29
N SER A 4 -6.48 19.23 9.85
CA SER A 4 -6.03 17.98 9.24
C SER A 4 -5.25 17.16 10.25
N LEU A 5 -5.84 16.06 10.70
CA LEU A 5 -5.32 15.21 11.77
C LEU A 5 -4.81 13.88 11.22
N LEU A 6 -3.68 13.42 11.72
CA LEU A 6 -3.02 12.18 11.30
C LEU A 6 -3.31 11.04 12.27
N LEU A 7 -3.68 9.88 11.72
CA LEU A 7 -3.82 8.66 12.51
C LEU A 7 -2.46 8.00 12.72
N THR A 8 -1.94 8.12 13.93
CA THR A 8 -0.64 7.55 14.33
C THR A 8 -0.72 6.67 15.57
N LYS A 9 -1.91 6.55 16.18
CA LYS A 9 -2.13 5.72 17.36
C LYS A 9 -2.51 4.29 16.94
N LYS A 10 -1.69 3.32 17.37
CA LYS A 10 -1.84 1.91 16.99
C LYS A 10 -3.18 1.29 17.37
N ASP A 11 -3.78 1.75 18.46
CA ASP A 11 -5.05 1.21 18.98
C ASP A 11 -6.28 1.63 18.15
N MET A 12 -6.12 2.62 17.27
CA MET A 12 -7.18 3.11 16.40
C MET A 12 -7.16 2.47 15.01
N ILE A 13 -6.12 1.68 14.71
CA ILE A 13 -5.98 0.99 13.42
C ILE A 13 -7.05 -0.12 13.34
N ASN A 14 -7.70 -0.23 12.17
CA ASN A 14 -8.81 -1.15 11.87
C ASN A 14 -10.11 -0.88 12.65
N LYS A 15 -10.20 0.19 13.45
CA LYS A 15 -11.49 0.63 13.97
C LYS A 15 -12.29 1.32 12.88
N GLN A 16 -13.59 1.13 12.90
CA GLN A 16 -14.49 1.84 12.00
C GLN A 16 -14.61 3.31 12.44
N LEU A 17 -14.74 4.21 11.46
CA LEU A 17 -14.86 5.65 11.73
C LEU A 17 -16.10 5.94 12.58
N GLY A 18 -17.19 5.22 12.35
CA GLY A 18 -18.44 5.34 13.11
C GLY A 18 -18.30 5.01 14.60
N ASP A 19 -17.47 4.00 14.95
CA ASP A 19 -17.26 3.58 16.33
C ASP A 19 -16.62 4.67 17.19
N LEU A 20 -15.88 5.61 16.57
CA LEU A 20 -15.25 6.71 17.29
C LEU A 20 -16.25 7.74 17.82
N ASN A 21 -17.48 7.76 17.28
CA ASN A 21 -18.55 8.66 17.69
C ASN A 21 -18.07 10.11 17.89
N LEU A 22 -17.26 10.62 16.93
CA LEU A 22 -16.57 11.91 17.04
C LEU A 22 -17.53 13.07 17.23
N GLN A 23 -18.72 13.00 16.59
CA GLN A 23 -19.75 14.02 16.73
C GLN A 23 -20.30 14.05 18.16
N LYS A 24 -20.58 12.88 18.76
CA LYS A 24 -21.16 12.78 20.09
C LYS A 24 -20.14 13.11 21.18
N ASN A 25 -18.90 12.68 21.02
CA ASN A 25 -17.87 12.79 22.07
C ASN A 25 -17.11 14.10 22.02
N PHE A 26 -16.96 14.70 20.83
CA PHE A 26 -16.09 15.87 20.63
C PHE A 26 -16.79 17.00 19.82
N GLY A 27 -18.03 16.83 19.38
CA GLY A 27 -18.70 17.81 18.52
C GLY A 27 -18.01 17.99 17.17
N CYS A 28 -17.27 16.98 16.70
CA CYS A 28 -16.47 17.05 15.50
C CYS A 28 -16.98 16.10 14.42
N THR A 29 -16.88 16.54 13.15
CA THR A 29 -17.27 15.74 11.99
C THR A 29 -16.10 15.59 11.05
N VAL A 30 -15.90 14.36 10.51
CA VAL A 30 -14.91 14.09 9.48
C VAL A 30 -15.52 14.39 8.11
N THR A 31 -14.89 15.27 7.35
CA THR A 31 -15.36 15.66 6.02
C THR A 31 -14.64 14.92 4.90
N ARG A 32 -13.42 14.46 5.15
CA ARG A 32 -12.59 13.76 4.18
C ARG A 32 -11.55 12.88 4.88
N VAL A 33 -11.26 11.73 4.29
CA VAL A 33 -10.16 10.86 4.71
C VAL A 33 -9.22 10.72 3.51
N ARG A 34 -7.92 11.04 3.69
CA ARG A 34 -6.90 10.85 2.66
C ARG A 34 -5.97 9.71 3.06
N ARG A 35 -5.90 8.69 2.21
CA ARG A 35 -5.05 7.51 2.38
C ARG A 35 -4.08 7.40 1.22
N SER A 36 -2.78 7.46 1.48
CA SER A 36 -1.72 7.33 0.45
C SER A 36 -1.93 8.23 -0.78
N GLY A 37 -2.44 9.46 -0.55
CA GLY A 37 -2.71 10.45 -1.60
C GLY A 37 -4.08 10.35 -2.26
N ILE A 38 -4.89 9.33 -1.94
CA ILE A 38 -6.25 9.15 -2.47
C ILE A 38 -7.27 9.67 -1.46
N ASP A 39 -8.21 10.45 -1.92
CA ASP A 39 -9.32 10.95 -1.10
C ASP A 39 -10.46 9.91 -1.06
N LEU A 40 -10.83 9.53 0.15
CA LEU A 40 -11.91 8.60 0.45
C LEU A 40 -13.08 9.36 1.09
N SER A 41 -14.29 8.98 0.72
CA SER A 41 -15.50 9.48 1.41
C SER A 41 -15.56 8.92 2.84
N PRO A 42 -15.80 9.77 3.85
CA PRO A 42 -15.94 9.31 5.23
C PRO A 42 -17.27 8.57 5.39
N SER A 43 -17.24 7.25 5.43
CA SER A 43 -18.39 6.44 5.79
C SER A 43 -18.22 5.86 7.20
N PRO A 44 -19.31 5.58 7.93
CA PRO A 44 -19.22 4.97 9.26
C PRO A 44 -18.45 3.65 9.27
N ASP A 45 -18.58 2.85 8.21
CA ASP A 45 -17.96 1.52 8.07
C ASP A 45 -16.49 1.60 7.61
N LEU A 46 -15.98 2.81 7.33
CA LEU A 46 -14.60 2.98 6.88
C LEU A 46 -13.62 2.57 7.99
N ALA A 47 -12.94 1.46 7.79
CA ALA A 47 -11.86 1.03 8.68
C ALA A 47 -10.65 1.95 8.51
N LEU A 48 -10.23 2.57 9.61
CA LEU A 48 -9.10 3.49 9.66
C LEU A 48 -7.78 2.73 9.59
N LYS A 49 -6.81 3.26 8.83
CA LYS A 49 -5.46 2.69 8.70
C LYS A 49 -4.39 3.66 9.18
N PHE A 50 -3.25 3.12 9.57
CA PHE A 50 -2.10 3.93 9.96
C PHE A 50 -1.70 4.92 8.85
N GLY A 51 -1.49 6.17 9.21
CA GLY A 51 -1.14 7.21 8.25
C GLY A 51 -2.32 7.84 7.51
N ASP A 52 -3.56 7.44 7.80
CA ASP A 52 -4.74 8.14 7.29
C ASP A 52 -4.74 9.59 7.79
N LYS A 53 -5.02 10.51 6.88
CA LYS A 53 -5.14 11.93 7.15
C LYS A 53 -6.61 12.31 7.13
N LEU A 54 -7.15 12.61 8.31
CA LEU A 54 -8.56 12.95 8.48
C LEU A 54 -8.72 14.48 8.47
N MET A 55 -9.58 14.99 7.60
CA MET A 55 -9.99 16.38 7.65
C MET A 55 -11.20 16.50 8.56
N VAL A 56 -11.01 17.14 9.70
CA VAL A 56 -11.99 17.21 10.78
C VAL A 56 -12.46 18.65 10.97
N VAL A 57 -13.77 18.82 11.10
CA VAL A 57 -14.42 20.11 11.36
C VAL A 57 -15.05 20.07 12.73
N GLY A 58 -14.82 21.09 13.53
CA GLY A 58 -15.38 21.21 14.87
C GLY A 58 -14.86 22.42 15.62
N GLU A 59 -15.20 22.49 16.89
CA GLU A 59 -14.66 23.49 17.79
C GLU A 59 -13.21 23.17 18.20
N LYS A 60 -12.45 24.19 18.53
CA LYS A 60 -11.01 24.08 18.85
C LYS A 60 -10.70 23.08 19.96
N GLU A 61 -11.56 22.99 20.97
CA GLU A 61 -11.38 22.03 22.06
C GLU A 61 -11.69 20.61 21.63
N GLY A 62 -12.76 20.41 20.84
CA GLY A 62 -13.10 19.13 20.24
C GLY A 62 -11.99 18.63 19.32
N LEU A 63 -11.44 19.49 18.46
CA LEU A 63 -10.32 19.15 17.56
C LEU A 63 -9.08 18.70 18.34
N LYS A 64 -8.74 19.34 19.44
CA LYS A 64 -7.65 18.88 20.34
C LYS A 64 -7.94 17.50 20.93
N GLY A 65 -9.20 17.23 21.30
CA GLY A 65 -9.63 15.92 21.78
C GLY A 65 -9.45 14.83 20.73
N VAL A 66 -9.90 15.10 19.50
CA VAL A 66 -9.73 14.20 18.36
C VAL A 66 -8.24 14.00 18.01
N ALA A 67 -7.43 15.07 18.05
CA ALA A 67 -5.99 14.96 17.81
C ALA A 67 -5.29 14.03 18.81
N ARG A 68 -5.65 14.10 20.10
CA ARG A 68 -5.14 13.18 21.13
C ARG A 68 -5.63 11.74 20.89
N LEU A 69 -6.86 11.56 20.46
CA LEU A 69 -7.43 10.25 20.16
C LEU A 69 -6.70 9.59 18.97
N LEU A 70 -6.45 10.34 17.93
CA LEU A 70 -5.78 9.86 16.70
C LEU A 70 -4.25 9.78 16.84
N GLY A 71 -3.68 10.52 17.79
CA GLY A 71 -2.25 10.59 18.04
C GLY A 71 -1.54 11.75 17.33
N ASN A 72 -2.01 12.19 16.17
CA ASN A 72 -1.57 13.35 15.38
C ASN A 72 -0.06 13.66 15.44
N ASN A 73 0.79 12.64 15.32
CA ASN A 73 2.24 12.78 15.44
C ASN A 73 2.93 12.51 14.11
N ALA A 74 3.26 13.57 13.37
CA ALA A 74 3.92 13.49 12.08
C ALA A 74 5.30 12.79 12.17
N LYS A 75 5.99 12.90 13.30
CA LYS A 75 7.31 12.28 13.50
C LYS A 75 7.23 10.74 13.48
N LYS A 76 6.17 10.16 14.07
CA LYS A 76 5.92 8.72 14.01
C LYS A 76 5.61 8.21 12.60
N LEU A 77 5.16 9.09 11.71
CA LEU A 77 4.90 8.75 10.32
C LEU A 77 6.19 8.74 9.48
N SER A 78 7.21 9.51 9.90
CA SER A 78 8.52 9.56 9.23
C SER A 78 9.38 8.35 9.57
N ASP A 79 9.17 7.75 10.74
CA ASP A 79 9.85 6.52 11.14
C ASP A 79 9.24 5.35 10.37
N THR A 80 9.78 5.07 9.19
CA THR A 80 9.35 3.94 8.37
C THR A 80 10.02 2.67 8.90
N ASP A 81 9.23 1.81 9.54
CA ASP A 81 9.67 0.48 9.91
C ASP A 81 9.85 -0.38 8.64
N PHE A 82 11.10 -0.72 8.31
CA PHE A 82 11.41 -1.61 7.20
C PHE A 82 11.17 -3.09 7.55
N PHE A 83 11.06 -3.41 8.83
CA PHE A 83 10.87 -4.78 9.29
C PHE A 83 9.61 -5.45 8.71
N PRO A 84 8.42 -4.82 8.70
CA PRO A 84 7.23 -5.42 8.09
C PRO A 84 7.41 -5.69 6.59
N ILE A 85 8.13 -4.81 5.88
CA ILE A 85 8.37 -4.95 4.44
C ILE A 85 9.27 -6.16 4.20
N ALA A 86 10.41 -6.24 4.90
CA ALA A 86 11.33 -7.36 4.79
C ALA A 86 10.65 -8.69 5.13
N MET A 87 9.87 -8.73 6.21
CA MET A 87 9.09 -9.90 6.61
C MET A 87 8.05 -10.28 5.54
N GLY A 88 7.34 -9.30 4.97
CA GLY A 88 6.38 -9.53 3.89
C GLY A 88 7.03 -10.14 2.64
N ILE A 89 8.22 -9.66 2.27
CA ILE A 89 8.98 -10.22 1.14
C ILE A 89 9.41 -11.66 1.44
N VAL A 90 9.96 -11.93 2.62
CA VAL A 90 10.38 -13.28 3.01
C VAL A 90 9.20 -14.26 2.97
N LEU A 91 8.06 -13.88 3.56
CA LEU A 91 6.85 -14.70 3.54
C LEU A 91 6.35 -14.92 2.11
N GLY A 92 6.41 -13.88 1.27
CA GLY A 92 6.02 -13.96 -0.14
C GLY A 92 6.90 -14.90 -0.95
N VAL A 93 8.21 -14.85 -0.75
CA VAL A 93 9.18 -15.77 -1.39
C VAL A 93 8.95 -17.21 -0.94
N LEU A 94 8.72 -17.44 0.35
CA LEU A 94 8.41 -18.76 0.88
C LEU A 94 7.12 -19.30 0.28
N PHE A 95 6.06 -18.48 0.25
CA PHE A 95 4.79 -18.85 -0.37
C PHE A 95 4.93 -19.11 -1.87
N GLY A 96 5.72 -18.31 -2.58
CA GLY A 96 5.97 -18.47 -4.02
C GLY A 96 6.69 -19.75 -4.41
N LYS A 97 7.40 -20.39 -3.46
CA LYS A 97 8.06 -21.70 -3.65
C LYS A 97 7.13 -22.90 -3.47
N ILE A 98 5.94 -22.68 -2.94
CA ILE A 98 4.97 -23.76 -2.71
C ILE A 98 4.34 -24.14 -4.06
N ASN A 99 4.54 -25.39 -4.47
CA ASN A 99 3.84 -25.97 -5.59
C ASN A 99 2.57 -26.65 -5.07
N ILE A 100 1.42 -26.09 -5.43
CA ILE A 100 0.11 -26.64 -5.04
C ILE A 100 -0.38 -27.51 -6.20
N SER A 101 -0.28 -28.83 -6.04
CA SER A 101 -0.82 -29.79 -6.98
C SER A 101 -2.25 -30.15 -6.57
N PHE A 102 -3.22 -29.69 -7.33
CA PHE A 102 -4.64 -30.02 -7.09
C PHE A 102 -5.06 -31.33 -7.75
N SER A 103 -4.34 -31.80 -8.79
CA SER A 103 -4.57 -33.05 -9.52
C SER A 103 -3.36 -33.36 -10.39
N ASP A 104 -3.25 -34.56 -10.90
CA ASP A 104 -2.17 -34.99 -11.81
C ASP A 104 -2.03 -34.13 -13.08
N SER A 105 -3.06 -33.35 -13.43
CA SER A 105 -3.08 -32.47 -14.60
C SER A 105 -3.06 -30.98 -14.30
N LEU A 106 -3.20 -30.54 -13.01
CA LEU A 106 -3.30 -29.14 -12.59
C LEU A 106 -2.35 -28.87 -11.43
N SER A 107 -1.18 -28.33 -11.77
CA SER A 107 -0.25 -27.77 -10.79
C SER A 107 -0.25 -26.23 -10.89
N PHE A 108 -0.51 -25.57 -9.79
CA PHE A 108 -0.42 -24.11 -9.68
C PHE A 108 0.83 -23.75 -8.87
N SER A 109 1.74 -23.04 -9.52
CA SER A 109 2.91 -22.46 -8.86
C SER A 109 2.83 -20.94 -9.00
N PRO A 110 2.62 -20.18 -7.92
CA PRO A 110 2.57 -18.73 -7.99
C PRO A 110 3.88 -18.12 -8.51
N GLY A 111 5.00 -18.82 -8.35
CA GLY A 111 6.33 -18.31 -8.61
C GLY A 111 6.74 -17.22 -7.60
N LEU A 112 7.98 -16.77 -7.68
CA LEU A 112 8.52 -15.78 -6.74
C LEU A 112 7.73 -14.46 -6.76
N THR A 113 7.46 -13.92 -7.93
CA THR A 113 6.77 -12.64 -8.11
C THR A 113 5.30 -12.74 -7.68
N GLY A 114 4.60 -13.78 -8.10
CA GLY A 114 3.20 -14.01 -7.74
C GLY A 114 3.03 -14.25 -6.25
N GLY A 115 3.92 -15.02 -5.63
CA GLY A 115 3.90 -15.28 -4.20
C GLY A 115 4.07 -14.00 -3.37
N VAL A 116 5.03 -13.16 -3.71
CA VAL A 116 5.24 -11.87 -3.03
C VAL A 116 4.02 -10.96 -3.19
N LEU A 117 3.44 -10.91 -4.40
CA LEU A 117 2.26 -10.08 -4.67
C LEU A 117 1.05 -10.55 -3.85
N MET A 118 0.75 -11.85 -3.84
CA MET A 118 -0.39 -12.41 -3.10
C MET A 118 -0.25 -12.17 -1.58
N VAL A 119 0.92 -12.44 -1.03
CA VAL A 119 1.19 -12.21 0.41
C VAL A 119 1.10 -10.72 0.74
N ALA A 120 1.65 -9.83 -0.09
CA ALA A 120 1.55 -8.39 0.11
C ALA A 120 0.10 -7.90 0.12
N LEU A 121 -0.76 -8.41 -0.78
CA LEU A 121 -2.18 -8.07 -0.80
C LEU A 121 -2.90 -8.54 0.47
N VAL A 122 -2.64 -9.76 0.91
CA VAL A 122 -3.24 -10.31 2.15
C VAL A 122 -2.79 -9.51 3.37
N LEU A 123 -1.50 -9.25 3.53
CA LEU A 123 -0.96 -8.48 4.66
C LEU A 123 -1.48 -7.03 4.65
N SER A 124 -1.60 -6.42 3.47
CA SER A 124 -2.19 -5.09 3.32
C SER A 124 -3.67 -5.05 3.70
N ALA A 125 -4.43 -6.10 3.36
CA ALA A 125 -5.83 -6.23 3.75
C ALA A 125 -5.98 -6.36 5.28
N ILE A 126 -5.15 -7.19 5.92
CA ILE A 126 -5.13 -7.36 7.38
C ILE A 126 -4.72 -6.05 8.07
N GLY A 127 -3.77 -5.31 7.52
CA GLY A 127 -3.29 -4.01 7.98
C GLY A 127 -2.48 -4.03 9.28
N LYS A 128 -2.83 -4.88 10.26
CA LYS A 128 -2.13 -5.00 11.55
C LYS A 128 -2.25 -6.42 12.11
N THR A 129 -1.13 -6.98 12.56
CA THR A 129 -1.11 -8.25 13.30
C THR A 129 -0.32 -8.05 14.60
N GLY A 130 -1.04 -8.01 15.75
CA GLY A 130 -0.41 -7.73 17.03
C GLY A 130 0.33 -6.38 17.04
N PRO A 131 1.65 -6.37 17.35
CA PRO A 131 2.46 -5.16 17.38
C PRO A 131 2.89 -4.68 15.97
N ILE A 132 2.80 -5.56 14.95
CA ILE A 132 3.30 -5.31 13.60
C ILE A 132 2.23 -4.62 12.77
N ILE A 133 2.58 -3.49 12.14
CA ILE A 133 1.73 -2.74 11.22
C ILE A 133 2.21 -3.02 9.80
N TRP A 134 1.34 -3.61 8.98
CA TRP A 134 1.63 -3.98 7.58
C TRP A 134 1.39 -2.85 6.58
N SER A 135 1.11 -1.64 7.07
CA SER A 135 0.93 -0.45 6.24
C SER A 135 2.08 0.51 6.41
N MET A 136 2.46 1.15 5.31
CA MET A 136 3.49 2.18 5.27
C MET A 136 2.88 3.58 5.35
N SER A 137 3.72 4.55 5.71
CA SER A 137 3.37 5.96 5.58
C SER A 137 3.07 6.32 4.11
N GLY A 138 2.14 7.24 3.87
CA GLY A 138 1.76 7.65 2.52
C GLY A 138 2.96 8.08 1.65
N PRO A 139 3.86 8.96 2.14
CA PRO A 139 5.06 9.36 1.40
C PRO A 139 5.99 8.18 1.05
N ALA A 140 6.25 7.28 2.00
CA ALA A 140 7.11 6.13 1.76
C ALA A 140 6.50 5.16 0.73
N ASN A 141 5.20 4.91 0.81
CA ASN A 141 4.47 4.11 -0.18
C ASN A 141 4.55 4.73 -1.59
N GLN A 142 4.41 6.05 -1.70
CA GLN A 142 4.52 6.75 -2.98
C GLN A 142 5.92 6.62 -3.58
N LEU A 143 6.97 6.80 -2.78
CA LEU A 143 8.36 6.64 -3.23
C LEU A 143 8.65 5.21 -3.70
N LEU A 144 8.24 4.20 -2.93
CA LEU A 144 8.44 2.80 -3.32
C LEU A 144 7.66 2.41 -4.57
N ARG A 145 6.45 2.94 -4.75
CA ARG A 145 5.68 2.73 -5.96
C ARG A 145 6.38 3.33 -7.19
N GLN A 146 6.93 4.55 -7.07
CA GLN A 146 7.67 5.18 -8.14
C GLN A 146 8.96 4.42 -8.46
N LEU A 147 9.70 4.02 -7.43
CA LEU A 147 10.92 3.22 -7.60
C LEU A 147 10.62 1.87 -8.26
N GLY A 148 9.57 1.17 -7.80
CA GLY A 148 9.13 -0.09 -8.40
C GLY A 148 8.74 0.05 -9.86
N LEU A 149 8.04 1.12 -10.22
CA LEU A 149 7.68 1.42 -11.61
C LEU A 149 8.92 1.69 -12.47
N LEU A 150 9.88 2.47 -11.96
CA LEU A 150 11.14 2.75 -12.68
C LEU A 150 11.95 1.48 -12.91
N LEU A 151 12.09 0.62 -11.89
CA LEU A 151 12.80 -0.65 -12.01
C LEU A 151 12.10 -1.60 -12.99
N PHE A 152 10.77 -1.66 -12.96
CA PHE A 152 9.98 -2.44 -13.90
C PHE A 152 10.18 -1.96 -15.35
N LEU A 153 10.10 -0.65 -15.58
CA LEU A 153 10.32 -0.08 -16.91
C LEU A 153 11.76 -0.30 -17.40
N ALA A 154 12.75 -0.22 -16.51
CA ALA A 154 14.14 -0.51 -16.86
C ALA A 154 14.33 -1.99 -17.26
N GLU A 155 13.72 -2.93 -16.54
CA GLU A 155 13.76 -4.35 -16.87
C GLU A 155 13.07 -4.64 -18.20
N VAL A 156 11.85 -4.15 -18.38
CA VAL A 156 11.09 -4.34 -19.64
C VAL A 156 11.82 -3.69 -20.80
N GLY A 157 12.36 -2.48 -20.64
CA GLY A 157 13.11 -1.79 -21.67
C GLY A 157 14.39 -2.53 -22.07
N THR A 158 15.13 -3.05 -21.08
CA THR A 158 16.34 -3.83 -21.32
C THR A 158 16.04 -5.15 -22.02
N SER A 159 15.01 -5.84 -21.58
CA SER A 159 14.57 -7.12 -22.17
C SER A 159 14.06 -6.95 -23.59
N ALA A 160 13.24 -5.93 -23.83
CA ALA A 160 12.77 -5.58 -25.16
C ALA A 160 13.93 -5.19 -26.10
N GLY A 161 14.89 -4.39 -25.62
CA GLY A 161 16.06 -3.98 -26.37
C GLY A 161 16.93 -5.16 -26.79
N LYS A 162 17.18 -6.10 -25.89
CA LYS A 162 17.93 -7.35 -26.21
C LYS A 162 17.23 -8.17 -27.29
N ASN A 163 15.92 -8.36 -27.19
CA ASN A 163 15.15 -9.13 -28.17
C ASN A 163 15.14 -8.41 -29.53
N LEU A 164 15.07 -7.09 -29.56
CA LEU A 164 15.09 -6.30 -30.77
C LEU A 164 16.43 -6.44 -31.49
N VAL A 165 17.55 -6.32 -30.76
CA VAL A 165 18.91 -6.50 -31.32
C VAL A 165 19.08 -7.93 -31.82
N ALA A 166 18.64 -8.95 -31.08
CA ALA A 166 18.71 -10.35 -31.52
C ALA A 166 17.92 -10.59 -32.81
N THR A 167 16.72 -10.03 -32.91
CA THR A 167 15.88 -10.15 -34.12
C THR A 167 16.53 -9.46 -35.32
N PHE A 168 17.17 -8.29 -35.14
CA PHE A 168 17.92 -7.64 -36.22
C PHE A 168 19.14 -8.44 -36.66
N GLN A 169 19.83 -9.11 -35.73
CA GLN A 169 20.99 -9.93 -36.06
C GLN A 169 20.61 -11.22 -36.79
N GLU A 170 19.49 -11.85 -36.40
CA GLU A 170 19.01 -13.11 -37.03
C GLU A 170 18.28 -12.88 -38.35
N SER A 171 17.45 -11.85 -38.43
CA SER A 171 16.60 -11.62 -39.61
C SER A 171 17.31 -10.85 -40.72
N GLY A 172 18.49 -10.24 -40.46
CA GLY A 172 19.11 -9.30 -41.39
C GLY A 172 18.09 -8.22 -41.81
N LEU A 173 18.49 -7.13 -42.37
CA LEU A 173 17.53 -6.26 -43.05
C LEU A 173 17.05 -6.99 -44.30
N PRO A 174 15.80 -7.51 -44.40
CA PRO A 174 15.27 -7.90 -45.66
C PRO A 174 14.98 -6.61 -46.43
N VAL A 175 16.03 -6.09 -47.08
CA VAL A 175 15.83 -5.09 -48.09
C VAL A 175 15.24 -5.85 -49.26
N SER A 176 13.92 -6.02 -49.22
CA SER A 176 13.17 -6.55 -50.37
C SER A 176 13.18 -5.45 -51.45
N TYR A 177 14.25 -5.45 -52.25
CA TYR A 177 14.18 -4.88 -53.60
C TYR A 177 13.52 -5.90 -54.48
N THR A 178 12.19 -5.97 -54.48
CA THR A 178 11.43 -6.58 -55.58
C THR A 178 10.81 -5.49 -56.38
N HIS A 179 11.44 -5.25 -57.53
CA HIS A 179 10.81 -4.65 -58.69
C HIS A 179 9.70 -5.55 -59.21
#